data_71518922f97637aa12c54a1fcc3df914
#
_entry.id   71518922f97637aa12c54a1fcc3df914
#
_cell.length_a   1.000
_cell.length_b   1.000
_cell.length_c   1.000
_cell.angle_alpha   90.00
_cell.angle_beta   90.00
_cell.angle_gamma   90.00
#
_symmetry.space_group_name_H-M   'P 1'
#
loop_
_entity.id
_entity.type
_entity.pdbx_description
1 polymer ?
#
loop_
_entity_poly.entity_id
_entity_poly.type
_entity_poly.pdbx_seq_one_letter_code
_entity_poly.pdbx_strand_id
1 'polypeptide(L)'
;HGLRHSTLSAQMPSESSSVVSNATNGIEPPRDYLSVKKSKKGTLKQIVPDYNRLKNFYTLLWDMPDNDGYINIVAVMQKYFDQAISGNWSYNPENYEGNEVPLSVMAKDLLNTYKLGWKTSYYQNTYDGKTDIEEPTHSVGWHDNVEEKKEEIDDPENCEACTI
;
A
#
# COMPACT_ATOMS: atom_id res chain seq x y z
N HIS A 1 12.41 20.33 -32.52
CA HIS A 1 11.67 21.20 -31.60
C HIS A 1 11.33 20.56 -30.26
N GLY A 2 11.51 19.28 -30.05
CA GLY A 2 11.18 18.58 -28.80
C GLY A 2 9.68 18.47 -28.52
N LEU A 3 9.33 17.64 -27.52
CA LEU A 3 7.97 17.48 -27.03
C LEU A 3 7.76 18.39 -25.80
N ARG A 4 6.58 19.00 -25.72
CA ARG A 4 6.12 19.68 -24.52
C ARG A 4 5.30 18.72 -23.66
N HIS A 5 5.74 18.52 -22.43
CA HIS A 5 4.99 17.78 -21.42
C HIS A 5 4.51 18.77 -20.35
N SER A 6 3.24 18.66 -19.97
CA SER A 6 2.69 19.48 -18.89
C SER A 6 3.24 19.05 -17.53
N THR A 7 3.63 17.77 -17.41
CA THR A 7 4.19 17.16 -16.20
C THR A 7 5.25 16.15 -16.61
N LEU A 8 6.31 16.04 -15.82
CA LEU A 8 7.47 15.18 -16.11
C LEU A 8 7.58 14.00 -15.13
N SER A 9 6.99 14.12 -13.96
CA SER A 9 7.12 13.10 -12.90
C SER A 9 5.82 12.88 -12.15
N ALA A 10 5.59 11.63 -11.77
CA ALA A 10 4.46 11.19 -10.97
C ALA A 10 4.88 10.05 -10.04
N GLN A 11 4.26 9.95 -8.88
CA GLN A 11 4.36 8.83 -7.96
C GLN A 11 2.96 8.24 -7.78
N MET A 12 2.76 7.06 -8.33
CA MET A 12 1.50 6.33 -8.29
C MET A 12 1.60 5.08 -7.39
N PRO A 13 0.48 4.44 -7.02
CA PRO A 13 0.49 3.08 -6.49
C PRO A 13 1.15 2.13 -7.49
N SER A 14 2.04 1.27 -7.02
CA SER A 14 2.87 0.39 -7.90
C SER A 14 2.50 -1.07 -7.74
N GLU A 15 1.20 -1.40 -7.74
CA GLU A 15 0.71 -2.73 -7.37
C GLU A 15 1.31 -3.88 -8.19
N SER A 16 1.26 -3.80 -9.51
CA SER A 16 1.78 -4.86 -10.37
C SER A 16 3.30 -4.81 -10.51
N SER A 17 3.87 -3.61 -10.67
CA SER A 17 5.31 -3.45 -10.80
C SER A 17 6.07 -3.80 -9.52
N SER A 18 5.50 -3.56 -8.35
CA SER A 18 6.09 -3.97 -7.07
C SER A 18 6.19 -5.48 -6.95
N VAL A 19 5.22 -6.21 -7.47
CA VAL A 19 5.24 -7.68 -7.51
C VAL A 19 6.37 -8.18 -8.41
N VAL A 20 6.50 -7.61 -9.61
CA VAL A 20 7.55 -8.02 -10.57
C VAL A 20 8.96 -7.72 -10.02
N SER A 21 9.13 -6.58 -9.36
CA SER A 21 10.41 -6.18 -8.79
C SER A 21 10.70 -6.74 -7.40
N ASN A 22 9.77 -7.51 -6.81
CA ASN A 22 9.84 -7.97 -5.42
C ASN A 22 10.12 -6.83 -4.45
N ALA A 23 9.35 -5.75 -4.57
CA ALA A 23 9.43 -4.57 -3.72
C ALA A 23 8.09 -4.34 -3.00
N THR A 24 8.08 -3.45 -2.02
CA THR A 24 6.85 -2.99 -1.38
C THR A 24 6.03 -2.09 -2.32
N ASN A 25 4.73 -2.01 -2.12
CA ASN A 25 3.85 -1.20 -2.96
C ASN A 25 4.00 0.30 -2.66
N GLY A 26 4.31 1.09 -3.69
CA GLY A 26 4.40 2.54 -3.58
C GLY A 26 5.44 3.02 -2.56
N ILE A 27 5.12 4.12 -1.86
CA ILE A 27 5.98 4.74 -0.85
C ILE A 27 5.55 4.40 0.58
N GLU A 28 4.57 3.52 0.74
CA GLU A 28 4.05 3.12 2.04
C GLU A 28 4.88 2.00 2.67
N PRO A 29 4.95 1.92 4.00
CA PRO A 29 5.41 0.72 4.67
C PRO A 29 4.56 -0.49 4.27
N PRO A 30 5.12 -1.72 4.31
CA PRO A 30 4.33 -2.91 4.06
C PRO A 30 3.24 -3.05 5.13
N ARG A 31 2.07 -3.52 4.73
CA ARG A 31 0.96 -3.76 5.66
C ARG A 31 1.21 -4.95 6.57
N ASP A 32 1.91 -5.95 6.01
CA ASP A 32 2.29 -7.18 6.69
C ASP A 32 3.54 -7.75 6.02
N TYR A 33 4.18 -8.73 6.64
CA TYR A 33 5.33 -9.44 6.08
C TYR A 33 4.97 -10.28 4.86
N LEU A 34 3.74 -10.78 4.80
CA LEU A 34 3.21 -11.55 3.68
C LEU A 34 1.95 -10.85 3.13
N SER A 35 1.94 -10.49 1.89
CA SER A 35 0.75 -10.00 1.20
C SER A 35 0.17 -11.07 0.28
N VAL A 36 -1.16 -11.21 0.32
CA VAL A 36 -1.90 -12.17 -0.51
C VAL A 36 -2.79 -11.40 -1.46
N LYS A 37 -2.52 -11.50 -2.76
CA LYS A 37 -3.34 -10.88 -3.80
C LYS A 37 -4.13 -11.95 -4.53
N LYS A 38 -5.45 -11.87 -4.44
CA LYS A 38 -6.36 -12.75 -5.17
C LYS A 38 -6.77 -12.08 -6.48
N SER A 39 -6.68 -12.78 -7.58
CA SER A 39 -7.15 -12.33 -8.89
C SER A 39 -7.94 -13.44 -9.59
N LYS A 40 -8.63 -13.10 -10.68
CA LYS A 40 -9.30 -14.12 -11.52
C LYS A 40 -8.34 -15.18 -12.08
N LYS A 41 -7.03 -14.89 -12.12
CA LYS A 41 -5.97 -15.79 -12.62
C LYS A 41 -5.29 -16.62 -11.51
N GLY A 42 -5.69 -16.45 -10.25
CA GLY A 42 -5.12 -17.19 -9.12
C GLY A 42 -4.73 -16.29 -7.95
N THR A 43 -4.14 -16.90 -6.96
CA THR A 43 -3.68 -16.24 -5.73
C THR A 43 -2.17 -16.07 -5.78
N LEU A 44 -1.70 -14.84 -5.63
CA LEU A 44 -0.29 -14.51 -5.53
C LEU A 44 0.07 -14.21 -4.07
N LYS A 45 1.09 -14.87 -3.56
CA LYS A 45 1.68 -14.59 -2.25
C LYS A 45 3.02 -13.88 -2.46
N GLN A 46 3.22 -12.77 -1.77
CA GLN A 46 4.46 -12.00 -1.83
C GLN A 46 4.95 -11.72 -0.41
N ILE A 47 6.18 -12.15 -0.12
CA ILE A 47 6.86 -11.88 1.15
C ILE A 47 7.72 -10.63 0.97
N VAL A 48 7.81 -9.79 2.02
CA VAL A 48 8.69 -8.62 2.01
C VAL A 48 10.13 -9.01 1.68
N PRO A 49 10.89 -8.15 0.96
CA PRO A 49 12.26 -8.46 0.58
C PRO A 49 13.16 -8.84 1.77
N ASP A 50 14.02 -9.84 1.58
CA ASP A 50 14.98 -10.29 2.60
C ASP A 50 14.36 -10.60 3.98
N TYR A 51 13.15 -11.14 4.01
CA TYR A 51 12.39 -11.39 5.25
C TYR A 51 13.23 -12.06 6.34
N ASN A 52 13.95 -13.14 6.00
CA ASN A 52 14.73 -13.91 6.99
C ASN A 52 15.80 -13.07 7.69
N ARG A 53 16.36 -12.07 7.00
CA ARG A 53 17.43 -11.22 7.51
C ARG A 53 16.92 -9.91 8.10
N LEU A 54 15.84 -9.35 7.52
CA LEU A 54 15.43 -7.98 7.78
C LEU A 54 14.10 -7.86 8.52
N LYS A 55 13.40 -8.95 8.87
CA LYS A 55 12.10 -8.89 9.52
C LYS A 55 12.03 -7.98 10.75
N ASN A 56 13.08 -7.97 11.56
CA ASN A 56 13.13 -7.17 12.78
C ASN A 56 13.46 -5.68 12.54
N PHE A 57 13.73 -5.30 11.30
CA PHE A 57 14.03 -3.93 10.89
C PHE A 57 12.90 -3.29 10.07
N TYR A 58 11.89 -4.07 9.71
CA TYR A 58 10.70 -3.53 9.06
C TYR A 58 9.81 -2.83 10.09
N THR A 59 9.30 -1.66 9.72
CA THR A 59 8.15 -1.04 10.39
C THR A 59 6.94 -1.32 9.52
N LEU A 60 5.96 -2.02 10.06
CA LEU A 60 4.71 -2.27 9.35
C LEU A 60 3.80 -1.04 9.40
N LEU A 61 2.91 -0.93 8.42
CA LEU A 61 2.01 0.21 8.29
C LEU A 61 1.16 0.43 9.53
N TRP A 62 0.68 -0.66 10.14
CA TRP A 62 -0.20 -0.61 11.31
C TRP A 62 0.53 -0.44 12.65
N ASP A 63 1.87 -0.58 12.63
CA ASP A 63 2.73 -0.32 13.79
C ASP A 63 3.15 1.15 13.88
N MET A 64 2.83 1.97 12.88
CA MET A 64 3.07 3.41 12.94
C MET A 64 2.16 4.05 14.00
N PRO A 65 2.70 4.88 14.90
CA PRO A 65 1.90 5.51 15.94
C PRO A 65 0.94 6.58 15.40
N ASP A 66 1.32 7.23 14.32
CA ASP A 66 0.57 8.28 13.63
C ASP A 66 1.05 8.45 12.18
N ASN A 67 0.45 9.39 11.44
CA ASN A 67 0.84 9.73 10.08
C ASN A 67 1.88 10.85 9.97
N ASP A 68 2.33 11.47 11.07
CA ASP A 68 3.18 12.67 11.02
C ASP A 68 4.50 12.39 10.28
N GLY A 69 5.17 11.27 10.58
CA GLY A 69 6.41 10.89 9.91
C GLY A 69 6.22 10.65 8.41
N TYR A 70 5.16 9.95 8.06
CA TYR A 70 4.79 9.67 6.69
C TYR A 70 4.45 10.95 5.90
N ILE A 71 3.61 11.82 6.45
CA ILE A 71 3.23 13.11 5.86
C ILE A 71 4.48 13.97 5.61
N ASN A 72 5.41 14.03 6.57
CA ASN A 72 6.65 14.78 6.43
C ASN A 72 7.51 14.27 5.26
N ILE A 73 7.69 12.96 5.14
CA ILE A 73 8.49 12.36 4.06
C ILE A 73 7.84 12.63 2.71
N VAL A 74 6.53 12.39 2.59
CA VAL A 74 5.78 12.61 1.35
C VAL A 74 5.81 14.08 0.95
N ALA A 75 5.67 15.00 1.89
CA ALA A 75 5.75 16.43 1.63
C ALA A 75 7.13 16.87 1.12
N VAL A 76 8.21 16.28 1.66
CA VAL A 76 9.57 16.54 1.12
C VAL A 76 9.69 16.00 -0.31
N MET A 77 9.23 14.76 -0.57
CA MET A 77 9.26 14.17 -1.89
C MET A 77 8.41 14.96 -2.89
N GLN A 78 7.25 15.47 -2.46
CA GLN A 78 6.34 16.25 -3.32
C GLN A 78 7.01 17.49 -3.96
N LYS A 79 8.06 18.04 -3.36
CA LYS A 79 8.81 19.17 -3.94
C LYS A 79 9.53 18.79 -5.23
N TYR A 80 9.74 17.51 -5.46
CA TYR A 80 10.48 16.98 -6.62
C TYR A 80 9.57 16.27 -7.62
N PHE A 81 8.27 16.18 -7.35
CA PHE A 81 7.28 15.58 -8.25
C PHE A 81 6.28 16.63 -8.73
N ASP A 82 6.06 16.66 -10.05
CA ASP A 82 5.10 17.59 -10.67
C ASP A 82 3.67 17.22 -10.33
N GLN A 83 3.35 15.94 -10.41
CA GLN A 83 2.03 15.40 -10.05
C GLN A 83 1.90 15.30 -8.53
N ALA A 84 0.65 15.27 -8.05
CA ALA A 84 0.37 14.89 -6.68
C ALA A 84 0.85 13.46 -6.42
N ILE A 85 1.54 13.24 -5.30
CA ILE A 85 1.96 11.91 -4.87
C ILE A 85 0.73 11.15 -4.37
N SER A 86 0.49 9.96 -4.94
CA SER A 86 -0.58 9.06 -4.50
C SER A 86 -0.16 8.33 -3.23
N GLY A 87 -0.36 8.94 -2.10
CA GLY A 87 -0.12 8.38 -0.78
C GLY A 87 -1.38 8.36 0.05
N ASN A 88 -1.45 7.45 1.01
CA ASN A 88 -2.64 7.22 1.81
C ASN A 88 -2.39 7.62 3.27
N TRP A 89 -3.41 8.12 3.94
CA TRP A 89 -3.41 8.14 5.40
C TRP A 89 -3.83 6.77 5.91
N SER A 90 -3.19 6.33 6.98
CA SER A 90 -3.48 5.02 7.56
C SER A 90 -3.68 5.17 9.06
N TYR A 91 -4.77 4.61 9.55
CA TYR A 91 -5.18 4.69 10.95
C TYR A 91 -5.36 3.29 11.52
N ASN A 92 -4.68 3.03 12.63
CA ASN A 92 -4.96 1.87 13.47
C ASN A 92 -5.82 2.31 14.65
N PRO A 93 -7.12 1.95 14.71
CA PRO A 93 -8.01 2.32 15.82
C PRO A 93 -7.50 1.87 17.19
N GLU A 94 -6.75 0.76 17.25
CA GLU A 94 -6.20 0.23 18.50
C GLU A 94 -5.22 1.21 19.19
N ASN A 95 -4.69 2.18 18.44
CA ASN A 95 -3.82 3.24 18.99
C ASN A 95 -4.60 4.34 19.73
N TYR A 96 -5.95 4.28 19.76
CA TYR A 96 -6.82 5.32 20.32
C TYR A 96 -7.78 4.75 21.36
N GLU A 97 -8.17 5.61 22.31
CA GLU A 97 -9.14 5.25 23.35
C GLU A 97 -10.48 4.82 22.71
N GLY A 98 -11.01 3.72 23.19
CA GLY A 98 -12.28 3.16 22.67
C GLY A 98 -12.16 2.51 21.28
N ASN A 99 -10.95 2.35 20.74
CA ASN A 99 -10.72 1.86 19.36
C ASN A 99 -11.41 2.72 18.30
N GLU A 100 -11.50 4.02 18.56
CA GLU A 100 -12.10 4.99 17.64
C GLU A 100 -11.09 6.08 17.29
N VAL A 101 -10.89 6.33 15.99
CA VAL A 101 -9.99 7.37 15.52
C VAL A 101 -10.66 8.74 15.70
N PRO A 102 -10.11 9.65 16.55
CA PRO A 102 -10.73 10.94 16.76
C PRO A 102 -10.72 11.80 15.48
N LEU A 103 -11.84 12.47 15.19
CA LEU A 103 -11.93 13.38 14.06
C LEU A 103 -10.88 14.51 14.10
N SER A 104 -10.46 14.91 15.30
CA SER A 104 -9.40 15.91 15.49
C SER A 104 -8.04 15.43 14.96
N VAL A 105 -7.75 14.13 15.02
CA VAL A 105 -6.53 13.54 14.46
C VAL A 105 -6.58 13.62 12.95
N MET A 106 -7.69 13.21 12.34
CA MET A 106 -7.88 13.29 10.89
C MET A 106 -7.79 14.73 10.38
N ALA A 107 -8.41 15.67 11.10
CA ALA A 107 -8.35 17.10 10.77
C ALA A 107 -6.91 17.65 10.88
N LYS A 108 -6.15 17.23 11.91
CA LYS A 108 -4.73 17.56 12.05
C LYS A 108 -3.92 17.06 10.86
N ASP A 109 -4.11 15.81 10.45
CA ASP A 109 -3.39 15.21 9.32
C ASP A 109 -3.68 15.94 8.01
N LEU A 110 -4.95 16.28 7.77
CA LEU A 110 -5.36 17.10 6.62
C LEU A 110 -4.67 18.47 6.62
N LEU A 111 -4.67 19.16 7.76
CA LEU A 111 -4.03 20.47 7.89
C LEU A 111 -2.51 20.39 7.74
N ASN A 112 -1.87 19.37 8.27
CA ASN A 112 -0.43 19.14 8.13
C ASN A 112 -0.07 18.82 6.67
N THR A 113 -0.84 17.98 6.01
CA THR A 113 -0.70 17.68 4.57
C THR A 113 -0.70 18.97 3.75
N TYR A 114 -1.68 19.83 3.98
CA TYR A 114 -1.79 21.12 3.30
C TYR A 114 -0.61 22.05 3.63
N LYS A 115 -0.30 22.24 4.91
CA LYS A 115 0.76 23.15 5.38
C LYS A 115 2.13 22.76 4.87
N LEU A 116 2.42 21.48 4.79
CA LEU A 116 3.73 20.97 4.37
C LEU A 116 3.87 20.87 2.85
N GLY A 117 2.77 21.04 2.10
CA GLY A 117 2.77 21.12 0.63
C GLY A 117 2.70 19.77 -0.07
N TRP A 118 2.25 18.72 0.60
CA TRP A 118 1.79 17.53 -0.08
C TRP A 118 0.45 17.86 -0.74
N LYS A 119 0.38 17.75 -2.08
CA LYS A 119 -0.70 18.33 -2.87
C LYS A 119 -2.07 17.70 -2.60
N THR A 120 -2.13 16.38 -2.40
CA THR A 120 -3.36 15.67 -2.03
C THR A 120 -3.05 14.27 -1.52
N SER A 121 -3.82 13.78 -0.55
CA SER A 121 -3.88 12.36 -0.20
C SER A 121 -4.77 11.62 -1.21
N TYR A 122 -4.64 10.27 -1.26
CA TYR A 122 -5.38 9.42 -2.20
C TYR A 122 -6.50 8.65 -1.49
N TYR A 123 -6.14 7.75 -0.57
CA TYR A 123 -7.10 7.01 0.25
C TYR A 123 -6.86 7.26 1.73
N GLN A 124 -7.88 6.93 2.51
CA GLN A 124 -7.83 6.78 3.95
C GLN A 124 -8.04 5.30 4.27
N ASN A 125 -7.04 4.66 4.84
CA ASN A 125 -7.08 3.27 5.25
C ASN A 125 -7.33 3.19 6.76
N THR A 126 -8.14 2.24 7.18
CA THR A 126 -8.35 1.93 8.60
C THR A 126 -8.07 0.45 8.80
N TYR A 127 -7.30 0.13 9.83
CA TYR A 127 -7.04 -1.24 10.24
C TYR A 127 -8.34 -1.88 10.76
N ASP A 128 -8.67 -3.06 10.27
CA ASP A 128 -9.90 -3.79 10.61
C ASP A 128 -9.67 -5.01 11.53
N GLY A 129 -8.44 -5.13 12.05
CA GLY A 129 -8.07 -6.23 12.95
C GLY A 129 -7.88 -7.57 12.26
N LYS A 130 -8.02 -7.64 10.94
CA LYS A 130 -7.84 -8.88 10.19
C LYS A 130 -6.42 -8.97 9.66
N THR A 131 -5.60 -9.75 10.33
CA THR A 131 -4.40 -10.29 9.72
C THR A 131 -4.79 -11.57 8.99
N ASP A 132 -4.78 -11.56 7.68
CA ASP A 132 -5.11 -12.74 6.86
C ASP A 132 -4.03 -13.83 6.90
N ILE A 133 -3.17 -13.89 7.96
CA ILE A 133 -1.94 -14.65 7.86
C ILE A 133 -1.60 -15.43 9.13
N GLU A 134 -1.58 -16.74 8.96
CA GLU A 134 -0.72 -17.63 9.76
C GLU A 134 0.75 -17.28 9.46
N GLU A 135 1.60 -17.14 10.49
CA GLU A 135 3.04 -16.89 10.30
C GLU A 135 3.63 -17.88 9.28
N PRO A 136 4.43 -17.44 8.31
CA PRO A 136 5.04 -18.33 7.35
C PRO A 136 6.01 -19.26 8.08
N THR A 137 5.60 -20.49 8.29
CA THR A 137 6.34 -21.49 9.07
C THR A 137 7.60 -21.99 8.40
N HIS A 138 7.84 -21.69 7.12
CA HIS A 138 9.09 -22.04 6.43
C HIS A 138 9.35 -21.12 5.23
N SER A 139 10.62 -20.98 4.88
CA SER A 139 11.13 -20.32 3.68
C SER A 139 10.45 -20.90 2.42
N VAL A 140 9.48 -20.21 1.89
CA VAL A 140 8.90 -20.56 0.60
C VAL A 140 9.90 -20.12 -0.46
N GLY A 141 10.65 -21.08 -0.99
CA GLY A 141 11.45 -20.86 -2.20
C GLY A 141 10.56 -20.51 -3.38
N TRP A 142 11.08 -19.74 -4.32
CA TRP A 142 10.38 -19.27 -5.54
C TRP A 142 9.79 -20.39 -6.43
N HIS A 143 9.97 -21.65 -6.08
CA HIS A 143 9.66 -22.81 -6.92
C HIS A 143 8.59 -23.77 -6.39
N ASP A 144 7.97 -23.53 -5.24
CA ASP A 144 7.03 -24.50 -4.69
C ASP A 144 5.57 -24.12 -5.02
N ASN A 145 5.09 -24.85 -6.02
CA ASN A 145 3.72 -25.26 -6.29
C ASN A 145 2.61 -24.20 -6.44
N VAL A 146 2.49 -23.74 -7.66
CA VAL A 146 1.19 -23.32 -8.20
C VAL A 146 0.37 -24.59 -8.48
N GLU A 147 -0.42 -25.07 -7.53
CA GLU A 147 -1.51 -25.98 -7.84
C GLU A 147 -2.60 -25.19 -8.57
N GLU A 148 -2.65 -25.37 -9.89
CA GLU A 148 -3.75 -24.91 -10.74
C GLU A 148 -5.03 -25.66 -10.37
N LYS A 149 -5.86 -25.09 -9.49
CA LYS A 149 -7.29 -25.42 -9.50
C LYS A 149 -7.92 -24.67 -10.67
N LYS A 150 -8.19 -25.40 -11.73
CA LYS A 150 -9.10 -24.97 -12.81
C LYS A 150 -10.51 -24.90 -12.23
N GLU A 151 -10.95 -23.72 -11.84
CA GLU A 151 -12.37 -23.42 -11.73
C GLU A 151 -12.86 -22.93 -13.09
N GLU A 152 -13.92 -23.55 -13.59
CA GLU A 152 -14.56 -23.23 -14.87
C GLU A 152 -14.95 -21.75 -14.91
N ILE A 153 -14.54 -21.11 -16.01
CA ILE A 153 -14.86 -19.71 -16.28
C ILE A 153 -16.26 -19.68 -16.87
N ASP A 154 -17.24 -19.30 -16.05
CA ASP A 154 -18.55 -18.89 -16.54
C ASP A 154 -18.55 -17.35 -16.70
N ASP A 155 -18.88 -16.94 -17.93
CA ASP A 155 -19.35 -15.65 -18.42
C ASP A 155 -18.36 -14.45 -18.52
N PRO A 156 -17.97 -14.06 -19.76
CA PRO A 156 -17.15 -12.88 -20.01
C PRO A 156 -17.87 -11.52 -19.90
N GLU A 157 -19.18 -11.47 -19.59
CA GLU A 157 -19.97 -10.23 -19.62
C GLU A 157 -20.08 -9.49 -18.29
N ASN A 158 -19.54 -10.00 -17.19
CA ASN A 158 -19.66 -9.35 -15.88
C ASN A 158 -18.34 -8.73 -15.42
N CYS A 159 -17.84 -7.73 -16.13
CA CYS A 159 -16.71 -6.92 -15.71
C CYS A 159 -17.20 -5.61 -15.08
N GLU A 160 -17.42 -5.61 -13.76
CA GLU A 160 -17.80 -4.40 -12.99
C GLU A 160 -16.73 -3.29 -12.96
N ALA A 161 -15.54 -3.54 -13.50
CA ALA A 161 -14.45 -2.56 -13.52
C ALA A 161 -14.49 -1.58 -14.71
N CYS A 162 -15.46 -1.71 -15.62
CA CYS A 162 -15.56 -0.90 -16.84
C CYS A 162 -16.76 0.05 -16.89
N THR A 163 -17.48 0.24 -15.81
CA THR A 163 -18.51 1.30 -15.73
C THR A 163 -17.97 2.52 -15.00
N ILE A 164 -17.58 3.51 -15.78
CA ILE A 164 -17.45 4.91 -15.36
C ILE A 164 -18.84 5.53 -15.41
#